data_6370f481ce286445720d5c3e2ef379ff
#
_entry.id   6370f481ce286445720d5c3e2ef379ff
#
_cell.length_a   1.000
_cell.length_b   1.000
_cell.length_c   1.000
_cell.angle_alpha   90.00
_cell.angle_beta   90.00
_cell.angle_gamma   90.00
#
_symmetry.space_group_name_H-M   'P 1'
#
loop_
_entity.id
_entity.type
_entity.pdbx_description
1 polymer ?
#
loop_
_entity_poly.entity_id
_entity_poly.type
_entity_poly.pdbx_seq_one_letter_code
_entity_poly.pdbx_strand_id
1 'polypeptide(L)'
;VIGSPDDMSTEVGPLCTVGQMTKATKRVAQSQAMGAKVITGGKPLEREGNFFPPTIIDCSDAPTAPCLSTEFFAPVLSVVGFDTEAEALSIGNDTEFGLASGVFTKDLTRAHRMIRGLRAGIVWVNTYRAVSPIAPFEGHGLSGHGREGGLQAALHYTKVKAVWLGTSDDPIADPFVMR
;
A
#
# COMPACT_ATOMS: atom_id res chain seq x y z
N VAL A 1 23.71 -4.22 5.14
CA VAL A 1 24.04 -4.99 6.37
C VAL A 1 22.75 -5.29 7.14
N ILE A 2 22.55 -6.55 7.55
CA ILE A 2 21.44 -6.93 8.45
C ILE A 2 22.01 -7.02 9.87
N GLY A 3 21.50 -6.21 10.79
CA GLY A 3 22.12 -6.07 12.10
C GLY A 3 21.21 -5.56 13.21
N SER A 4 21.80 -5.32 14.39
CA SER A 4 21.14 -4.69 15.52
C SER A 4 20.75 -3.25 15.19
N PRO A 5 19.61 -2.74 15.66
CA PRO A 5 19.26 -1.32 15.51
C PRO A 5 20.23 -0.36 16.26
N ASP A 6 21.00 -0.88 17.19
CA ASP A 6 22.02 -0.09 17.92
C ASP A 6 23.34 0.07 17.12
N ASP A 7 23.51 -0.65 16.00
CA ASP A 7 24.68 -0.54 15.13
C ASP A 7 24.39 0.40 13.97
N MET A 8 25.13 1.49 13.89
CA MET A 8 24.99 2.50 12.82
C MET A 8 25.28 1.99 11.40
N SER A 9 25.91 0.83 11.25
CA SER A 9 26.13 0.17 9.95
C SER A 9 24.93 -0.66 9.49
N THR A 10 23.93 -0.81 10.32
CA THR A 10 22.73 -1.62 10.01
C THR A 10 21.83 -0.89 9.02
N GLU A 11 21.53 -1.55 7.91
CA GLU A 11 20.60 -1.10 6.88
C GLU A 11 19.22 -1.77 7.03
N VAL A 12 19.20 -3.01 7.53
CA VAL A 12 17.98 -3.79 7.76
C VAL A 12 18.00 -4.35 9.19
N GLY A 13 17.09 -3.86 10.02
CA GLY A 13 16.89 -4.33 11.39
C GLY A 13 15.98 -5.56 11.48
N PRO A 14 15.65 -6.00 12.71
CA PRO A 14 14.71 -7.09 12.95
C PRO A 14 13.26 -6.66 12.64
N LEU A 15 12.40 -7.64 12.39
CA LEU A 15 10.95 -7.43 12.36
C LEU A 15 10.44 -7.10 13.77
N CYS A 16 9.36 -6.32 13.85
CA CYS A 16 8.84 -5.85 15.14
C CYS A 16 8.30 -7.00 16.01
N THR A 17 7.79 -8.07 15.43
CA THR A 17 7.16 -9.16 16.18
C THR A 17 7.50 -10.55 15.63
N VAL A 18 7.48 -11.55 16.51
CA VAL A 18 7.57 -12.97 16.12
C VAL A 18 6.43 -13.36 15.18
N GLY A 19 5.24 -12.78 15.37
CA GLY A 19 4.07 -13.05 14.51
C GLY A 19 4.30 -12.66 13.06
N GLN A 20 4.94 -11.50 12.82
CA GLN A 20 5.33 -11.07 11.48
C GLN A 20 6.33 -12.04 10.84
N MET A 21 7.35 -12.44 11.58
CA MET A 21 8.35 -13.40 11.10
C MET A 21 7.72 -14.76 10.76
N THR A 22 6.85 -15.26 11.62
CA THR A 22 6.11 -16.52 11.40
C THR A 22 5.21 -16.42 10.17
N LYS A 23 4.48 -15.31 10.02
CA LYS A 23 3.64 -15.05 8.84
C LYS A 23 4.46 -15.04 7.57
N ALA A 24 5.57 -14.29 7.54
CA ALA A 24 6.46 -14.21 6.39
C ALA A 24 6.99 -15.58 6.00
N THR A 25 7.56 -16.32 6.95
CA THR A 25 8.10 -17.67 6.74
C THR A 25 7.04 -18.62 6.16
N LYS A 26 5.85 -18.64 6.76
CA LYS A 26 4.74 -19.50 6.32
C LYS A 26 4.28 -19.16 4.90
N ARG A 27 4.11 -17.87 4.59
CA ARG A 27 3.62 -17.44 3.27
C ARG A 27 4.64 -17.67 2.17
N VAL A 28 5.93 -17.45 2.46
CA VAL A 28 7.01 -17.78 1.53
C VAL A 28 7.01 -19.29 1.23
N ALA A 29 6.97 -20.14 2.25
CA ALA A 29 6.93 -21.60 2.07
C ALA A 29 5.69 -22.06 1.29
N GLN A 30 4.52 -21.49 1.57
CA GLN A 30 3.29 -21.79 0.82
C GLN A 30 3.42 -21.38 -0.66
N SER A 31 3.99 -20.24 -0.94
CA SER A 31 4.21 -19.78 -2.31
C SER A 31 5.18 -20.66 -3.06
N GLN A 32 6.25 -21.11 -2.42
CA GLN A 32 7.19 -22.09 -2.99
C GLN A 32 6.49 -23.42 -3.31
N ALA A 33 5.63 -23.92 -2.42
CA ALA A 33 4.86 -25.14 -2.64
C ALA A 33 3.89 -25.02 -3.84
N MET A 34 3.52 -23.81 -4.23
CA MET A 34 2.69 -23.51 -5.40
C MET A 34 3.49 -23.20 -6.67
N GLY A 35 4.82 -23.32 -6.64
CA GLY A 35 5.69 -23.16 -7.79
C GLY A 35 6.46 -21.83 -7.84
N ALA A 36 6.27 -20.93 -6.89
CA ALA A 36 7.05 -19.69 -6.82
C ALA A 36 8.53 -20.00 -6.47
N LYS A 37 9.45 -19.25 -7.06
CA LYS A 37 10.90 -19.44 -6.90
C LYS A 37 11.47 -18.37 -5.99
N VAL A 38 12.06 -18.76 -4.86
CA VAL A 38 12.83 -17.84 -4.01
C VAL A 38 14.18 -17.60 -4.65
N ILE A 39 14.42 -16.37 -5.07
CA ILE A 39 15.67 -15.94 -5.71
C ILE A 39 16.73 -15.64 -4.65
N THR A 40 16.32 -15.02 -3.54
CA THR A 40 17.20 -14.73 -2.40
C THR A 40 16.39 -14.66 -1.11
N GLY A 41 17.03 -14.90 0.04
CA GLY A 41 16.39 -14.86 1.35
C GLY A 41 15.42 -16.02 1.59
N GLY A 42 14.23 -15.71 2.06
CA GLY A 42 13.10 -16.65 2.20
C GLY A 42 13.00 -17.37 3.52
N LYS A 43 14.00 -17.28 4.40
CA LYS A 43 14.02 -17.92 5.72
C LYS A 43 14.57 -16.95 6.78
N PRO A 44 14.11 -17.05 8.04
CA PRO A 44 14.74 -16.32 9.14
C PRO A 44 16.23 -16.61 9.25
N LEU A 45 16.99 -15.64 9.74
CA LEU A 45 18.39 -15.85 10.06
C LEU A 45 18.52 -16.68 11.33
N GLU A 46 19.51 -17.59 11.36
CA GLU A 46 19.84 -18.43 12.52
C GLU A 46 20.60 -17.62 13.57
N ARG A 47 19.91 -16.66 14.18
CA ARG A 47 20.43 -15.82 15.26
C ARG A 47 19.30 -15.38 16.18
N GLU A 48 19.64 -14.92 17.39
CA GLU A 48 18.66 -14.34 18.32
C GLU A 48 18.01 -13.09 17.73
N GLY A 49 16.67 -12.97 17.88
CA GLY A 49 15.85 -11.89 17.36
C GLY A 49 15.06 -12.24 16.09
N ASN A 50 14.19 -11.33 15.69
CA ASN A 50 13.25 -11.52 14.58
C ASN A 50 13.86 -11.11 13.23
N PHE A 51 15.05 -11.60 12.92
CA PHE A 51 15.74 -11.21 11.70
C PHE A 51 15.28 -12.02 10.49
N PHE A 52 14.71 -11.31 9.52
CA PHE A 52 14.30 -11.87 8.24
C PHE A 52 15.04 -11.14 7.11
N PRO A 53 15.80 -11.84 6.27
CA PRO A 53 16.60 -11.18 5.24
C PRO A 53 15.73 -10.61 4.12
N PRO A 54 16.20 -9.58 3.38
CA PRO A 54 15.59 -9.18 2.13
C PRO A 54 15.39 -10.38 1.22
N THR A 55 14.15 -10.55 0.80
CA THR A 55 13.69 -11.74 0.09
C THR A 55 13.07 -11.32 -1.24
N ILE A 56 13.45 -12.00 -2.31
CA ILE A 56 12.85 -11.85 -3.64
C ILE A 56 12.25 -13.18 -4.06
N ILE A 57 10.97 -13.17 -4.46
CA ILE A 57 10.22 -14.33 -4.90
C ILE A 57 9.72 -14.08 -6.31
N ASP A 58 10.12 -14.90 -7.26
CA ASP A 58 9.57 -14.93 -8.60
C ASP A 58 8.30 -15.78 -8.61
N CYS A 59 7.19 -15.16 -8.95
CA CYS A 59 5.86 -15.74 -9.00
C CYS A 59 5.34 -15.90 -10.43
N SER A 60 6.18 -15.74 -11.46
CA SER A 60 5.77 -15.82 -12.86
C SER A 60 5.08 -17.16 -13.19
N ASP A 61 5.54 -18.26 -12.58
CA ASP A 61 4.95 -19.60 -12.73
C ASP A 61 3.90 -19.92 -11.62
N ALA A 62 3.56 -18.97 -10.75
CA ALA A 62 2.67 -19.16 -9.62
C ALA A 62 1.71 -17.97 -9.42
N PRO A 63 0.79 -17.69 -10.37
CA PRO A 63 -0.02 -16.48 -10.39
C PRO A 63 -1.03 -16.37 -9.23
N THR A 64 -1.29 -17.46 -8.51
CA THR A 64 -2.18 -17.49 -7.34
C THR A 64 -1.42 -17.65 -6.02
N ALA A 65 -0.09 -17.50 -6.05
CA ALA A 65 0.73 -17.63 -4.85
C ALA A 65 0.37 -16.59 -3.79
N PRO A 66 0.29 -16.98 -2.49
CA PRO A 66 -0.11 -16.08 -1.41
C PRO A 66 0.77 -14.83 -1.29
N CYS A 67 2.02 -14.88 -1.74
CA CYS A 67 2.91 -13.72 -1.71
C CYS A 67 2.51 -12.60 -2.68
N LEU A 68 1.59 -12.80 -3.61
CA LEU A 68 1.08 -11.77 -4.50
C LEU A 68 -0.07 -10.96 -3.86
N SER A 69 -0.85 -11.57 -2.96
CA SER A 69 -2.05 -10.95 -2.39
C SER A 69 -1.97 -10.67 -0.88
N THR A 70 -0.96 -11.22 -0.19
CA THR A 70 -0.84 -11.06 1.26
C THR A 70 0.13 -9.94 1.61
N GLU A 71 -0.29 -9.03 2.46
CA GLU A 71 0.61 -8.05 3.08
C GLU A 71 1.50 -8.71 4.13
N PHE A 72 2.81 -8.65 3.94
CA PHE A 72 3.78 -9.33 4.81
C PHE A 72 4.21 -8.49 6.01
N PHE A 73 4.32 -7.18 5.89
CA PHE A 73 5.06 -6.32 6.81
C PHE A 73 6.48 -6.83 7.11
N ALA A 74 7.14 -7.32 6.07
CA ALA A 74 8.47 -7.91 6.11
C ALA A 74 9.20 -7.54 4.80
N PRO A 75 10.54 -7.64 4.75
CA PRO A 75 11.31 -7.32 3.57
C PRO A 75 11.18 -8.41 2.48
N VAL A 76 9.97 -8.63 2.00
CA VAL A 76 9.64 -9.62 0.97
C VAL A 76 9.08 -8.90 -0.25
N LEU A 77 9.70 -9.11 -1.40
CA LEU A 77 9.30 -8.59 -2.70
C LEU A 77 8.88 -9.73 -3.61
N SER A 78 7.67 -9.68 -4.12
CA SER A 78 7.18 -10.59 -5.15
C SER A 78 7.37 -9.96 -6.52
N VAL A 79 7.85 -10.75 -7.46
CA VAL A 79 8.09 -10.35 -8.85
C VAL A 79 7.23 -11.20 -9.78
N VAL A 80 6.60 -10.55 -10.75
CA VAL A 80 5.78 -11.20 -11.80
C VAL A 80 6.13 -10.56 -13.13
N GLY A 81 6.39 -11.37 -14.15
CA GLY A 81 6.52 -10.90 -15.53
C GLY A 81 5.17 -10.53 -16.12
N PHE A 82 5.16 -9.62 -17.09
CA PHE A 82 3.99 -9.27 -17.89
C PHE A 82 4.43 -8.93 -19.31
N ASP A 83 3.55 -9.15 -20.29
CA ASP A 83 3.83 -8.89 -21.71
C ASP A 83 3.17 -7.60 -22.20
N THR A 84 2.06 -7.18 -21.60
CA THR A 84 1.29 -6.01 -22.04
C THR A 84 1.02 -5.02 -20.92
N GLU A 85 0.80 -3.77 -21.30
CA GLU A 85 0.40 -2.70 -20.37
C GLU A 85 -0.93 -3.03 -19.66
N ALA A 86 -1.87 -3.64 -20.36
CA ALA A 86 -3.16 -4.04 -19.80
C ALA A 86 -3.00 -5.14 -18.75
N GLU A 87 -2.11 -6.09 -18.99
CA GLU A 87 -1.78 -7.15 -18.04
C GLU A 87 -1.09 -6.58 -16.79
N ALA A 88 -0.09 -5.71 -16.96
CA ALA A 88 0.57 -5.04 -15.85
C ALA A 88 -0.43 -4.28 -14.96
N LEU A 89 -1.40 -3.61 -15.58
CA LEU A 89 -2.45 -2.89 -14.87
C LEU A 89 -3.40 -3.85 -14.13
N SER A 90 -3.76 -4.96 -14.76
CA SER A 90 -4.58 -6.00 -14.14
C SER A 90 -3.89 -6.60 -12.91
N ILE A 91 -2.63 -7.00 -13.05
CA ILE A 91 -1.82 -7.54 -11.94
C ILE A 91 -1.66 -6.51 -10.82
N GLY A 92 -1.34 -5.26 -11.16
CA GLY A 92 -1.16 -4.19 -10.18
C GLY A 92 -2.43 -3.85 -9.39
N ASN A 93 -3.61 -4.12 -9.95
CA ASN A 93 -4.90 -3.91 -9.32
C ASN A 93 -5.51 -5.17 -8.67
N ASP A 94 -4.89 -6.34 -8.84
CA ASP A 94 -5.37 -7.60 -8.26
C ASP A 94 -4.95 -7.74 -6.80
N THR A 95 -5.45 -6.81 -5.99
CA THR A 95 -5.21 -6.73 -4.55
C THR A 95 -6.37 -6.04 -3.84
N GLU A 96 -6.60 -6.41 -2.59
CA GLU A 96 -7.56 -5.74 -1.70
C GLU A 96 -7.00 -4.41 -1.13
N PHE A 97 -5.71 -4.16 -1.33
CA PHE A 97 -5.01 -2.96 -0.88
C PHE A 97 -4.91 -1.91 -1.98
N GLY A 98 -4.52 -0.71 -1.62
CA GLY A 98 -4.35 0.40 -2.57
C GLY A 98 -3.72 1.62 -1.92
N LEU A 99 -2.62 1.44 -1.17
CA LEU A 99 -1.94 2.56 -0.54
C LEU A 99 -1.12 3.35 -1.56
N ALA A 100 -0.19 2.66 -2.22
CA ALA A 100 0.74 3.30 -3.14
C ALA A 100 1.12 2.37 -4.28
N SER A 101 1.45 2.97 -5.43
CA SER A 101 2.00 2.27 -6.59
C SER A 101 3.09 3.10 -7.26
N GLY A 102 3.86 2.48 -8.14
CA GLY A 102 4.92 3.13 -8.89
C GLY A 102 4.98 2.66 -10.33
N VAL A 103 5.29 3.57 -11.25
CA VAL A 103 5.44 3.30 -12.68
C VAL A 103 6.78 3.87 -13.14
N PHE A 104 7.57 3.04 -13.81
CA PHE A 104 8.83 3.48 -14.42
C PHE A 104 8.71 3.35 -15.93
N THR A 105 8.69 4.47 -16.64
CA THR A 105 8.56 4.53 -18.10
C THR A 105 9.11 5.84 -18.65
N LYS A 106 9.66 5.79 -19.87
CA LYS A 106 10.04 7.00 -20.64
C LYS A 106 8.88 7.55 -21.47
N ASP A 107 7.82 6.77 -21.66
CA ASP A 107 6.62 7.17 -22.42
C ASP A 107 5.65 7.90 -21.49
N LEU A 108 5.54 9.22 -21.67
CA LEU A 108 4.66 10.07 -20.87
C LEU A 108 3.17 9.70 -21.06
N THR A 109 2.78 9.30 -22.26
CA THR A 109 1.39 8.90 -22.57
C THR A 109 1.03 7.61 -21.80
N ARG A 110 1.96 6.65 -21.77
CA ARG A 110 1.84 5.43 -20.95
C ARG A 110 1.75 5.78 -19.46
N ALA A 111 2.61 6.66 -18.98
CA ALA A 111 2.58 7.11 -17.59
C ALA A 111 1.18 7.62 -17.21
N HIS A 112 0.59 8.48 -18.02
CA HIS A 112 -0.76 9.00 -17.78
C HIS A 112 -1.85 7.92 -17.82
N ARG A 113 -1.77 6.93 -18.71
CA ARG A 113 -2.71 5.80 -18.72
C ARG A 113 -2.61 4.97 -17.45
N MET A 114 -1.38 4.65 -17.04
CA MET A 114 -1.13 3.87 -15.82
C MET A 114 -1.59 4.62 -14.56
N ILE A 115 -1.31 5.93 -14.43
CA ILE A 115 -1.80 6.75 -13.32
C ILE A 115 -3.32 6.67 -13.19
N ARG A 116 -4.05 6.73 -14.29
CA ARG A 116 -5.52 6.67 -14.28
C ARG A 116 -6.06 5.28 -13.99
N GLY A 117 -5.32 4.25 -14.38
CA GLY A 117 -5.76 2.86 -14.26
C GLY A 117 -5.42 2.20 -12.94
N LEU A 118 -4.35 2.62 -12.27
CA LEU A 118 -3.93 2.06 -10.98
C LEU A 118 -4.81 2.56 -9.84
N ARG A 119 -5.34 1.64 -9.04
CA ARG A 119 -6.17 1.90 -7.87
C ARG A 119 -5.31 2.05 -6.62
N ALA A 120 -4.64 3.18 -6.51
CA ALA A 120 -3.82 3.50 -5.35
C ALA A 120 -3.98 4.98 -4.97
N GLY A 121 -3.87 5.29 -3.69
CA GLY A 121 -3.95 6.65 -3.18
C GLY A 121 -2.78 7.52 -3.64
N ILE A 122 -1.60 6.90 -3.82
CA ILE A 122 -0.43 7.55 -4.40
C ILE A 122 0.06 6.73 -5.59
N VAL A 123 0.38 7.41 -6.69
CA VAL A 123 1.07 6.82 -7.85
C VAL A 123 2.32 7.64 -8.14
N TRP A 124 3.48 7.04 -7.96
CA TRP A 124 4.75 7.64 -8.35
C TRP A 124 5.11 7.30 -9.80
N VAL A 125 5.71 8.24 -10.49
CA VAL A 125 6.24 8.02 -11.84
C VAL A 125 7.73 8.34 -11.85
N ASN A 126 8.55 7.38 -12.22
CA ASN A 126 10.02 7.47 -12.30
C ASN A 126 10.67 7.96 -10.99
N THR A 127 9.99 7.76 -9.87
CA THR A 127 10.47 8.02 -8.52
C THR A 127 9.85 7.02 -7.55
N TYR A 128 10.30 7.00 -6.30
CA TYR A 128 9.77 6.11 -5.27
C TYR A 128 9.85 6.77 -3.89
N ARG A 129 8.80 6.59 -3.08
CA ARG A 129 8.69 7.11 -1.70
C ARG A 129 8.85 8.63 -1.56
N ALA A 130 8.59 9.39 -2.62
CA ALA A 130 8.47 10.83 -2.51
C ALA A 130 7.16 11.18 -1.79
N VAL A 131 7.23 11.78 -0.61
CA VAL A 131 6.10 12.18 0.22
C VAL A 131 6.25 13.64 0.59
N SER A 132 5.14 14.38 0.59
CA SER A 132 5.11 15.79 0.97
C SER A 132 3.97 16.03 1.97
N PRO A 133 4.19 16.79 3.05
CA PRO A 133 3.13 17.14 4.01
C PRO A 133 1.96 17.92 3.41
N ILE A 134 2.16 18.58 2.27
CA ILE A 134 1.11 19.34 1.56
C ILE A 134 0.34 18.49 0.55
N ALA A 135 0.78 17.27 0.27
CA ALA A 135 0.07 16.31 -0.58
C ALA A 135 -0.75 15.35 0.29
N PRO A 136 -1.99 15.01 -0.10
CA PRO A 136 -2.77 14.03 0.64
C PRO A 136 -2.12 12.65 0.53
N PHE A 137 -2.10 11.94 1.65
CA PHE A 137 -1.70 10.56 1.76
C PHE A 137 -2.91 9.74 2.23
N GLU A 138 -3.42 8.88 1.38
CA GLU A 138 -4.57 8.03 1.70
C GLU A 138 -4.43 6.66 1.06
N GLY A 139 -5.21 5.67 1.56
CA GLY A 139 -5.32 4.34 0.99
C GLY A 139 -6.68 4.10 0.33
N HIS A 140 -6.74 3.06 -0.49
CA HIS A 140 -7.97 2.47 -1.00
C HIS A 140 -8.15 1.06 -0.43
N GLY A 141 -9.39 0.57 -0.38
CA GLY A 141 -9.70 -0.77 0.10
C GLY A 141 -9.20 -1.01 1.52
N LEU A 142 -8.54 -2.14 1.76
CA LEU A 142 -8.02 -2.51 3.08
C LEU A 142 -6.84 -1.66 3.56
N SER A 143 -6.29 -0.78 2.72
CA SER A 143 -5.27 0.18 3.14
C SER A 143 -5.83 1.33 3.99
N GLY A 144 -7.15 1.44 4.13
CA GLY A 144 -7.80 2.37 5.05
C GLY A 144 -8.58 3.50 4.37
N HIS A 145 -9.22 4.32 5.20
CA HIS A 145 -10.14 5.38 4.77
C HIS A 145 -9.74 6.78 5.26
N GLY A 146 -8.68 6.88 6.06
CA GLY A 146 -8.20 8.17 6.56
C GLY A 146 -7.31 8.88 5.55
N ARG A 147 -7.15 10.19 5.73
CA ARG A 147 -6.23 11.03 4.96
C ARG A 147 -5.26 11.71 5.90
N GLU A 148 -3.99 11.64 5.57
CA GLU A 148 -2.93 12.39 6.21
C GLU A 148 -2.35 13.40 5.21
N GLY A 149 -1.87 14.52 5.70
CA GLY A 149 -1.33 15.58 4.84
C GLY A 149 -2.37 16.28 3.96
N GLY A 150 -1.94 17.31 3.26
CA GLY A 150 -2.79 18.12 2.42
C GLY A 150 -3.90 18.88 3.18
N LEU A 151 -4.62 19.73 2.47
CA LEU A 151 -5.72 20.51 3.05
C LEU A 151 -6.88 19.63 3.55
N GLN A 152 -7.12 18.50 2.88
CA GLN A 152 -8.21 17.59 3.23
C GLN A 152 -8.05 16.95 4.61
N ALA A 153 -6.82 16.78 5.10
CA ALA A 153 -6.57 16.25 6.44
C ALA A 153 -7.21 17.12 7.53
N ALA A 154 -7.30 18.44 7.33
CA ALA A 154 -7.94 19.34 8.28
C ALA A 154 -9.41 19.02 8.53
N LEU A 155 -10.11 18.41 7.57
CA LEU A 155 -11.53 18.05 7.70
C LEU A 155 -11.74 16.98 8.79
N HIS A 156 -10.76 16.12 9.07
CA HIS A 156 -10.84 15.11 10.14
C HIS A 156 -10.81 15.73 11.55
N TYR A 157 -10.29 16.94 11.68
CA TYR A 157 -10.19 17.69 12.95
C TYR A 157 -11.31 18.72 13.12
N THR A 158 -12.28 18.78 12.19
CA THR A 158 -13.38 19.73 12.20
C THR A 158 -14.73 19.03 12.18
N LYS A 159 -15.77 19.76 12.57
CA LYS A 159 -17.16 19.33 12.43
C LYS A 159 -17.93 20.38 11.64
N VAL A 160 -18.68 19.93 10.66
CA VAL A 160 -19.56 20.81 9.90
C VAL A 160 -20.79 21.15 10.76
N LYS A 161 -21.14 22.42 10.84
CA LYS A 161 -22.37 22.91 11.44
C LYS A 161 -23.19 23.66 10.37
N ALA A 162 -24.39 23.17 10.11
CA ALA A 162 -25.35 23.92 9.29
C ALA A 162 -26.08 24.94 10.19
N VAL A 163 -26.17 26.18 9.73
CA VAL A 163 -26.89 27.25 10.43
C VAL A 163 -27.91 27.84 9.47
N TRP A 164 -29.16 27.87 9.90
CA TRP A 164 -30.25 28.52 9.20
C TRP A 164 -30.68 29.73 10.00
N LEU A 165 -30.59 30.90 9.42
CA LEU A 165 -30.94 32.15 10.07
C LEU A 165 -32.17 32.75 9.37
N GLY A 166 -33.29 32.79 10.06
CA GLY A 166 -34.45 33.55 9.61
C GLY A 166 -34.27 35.04 9.93
N THR A 167 -34.39 35.88 8.94
CA THR A 167 -34.27 37.35 9.09
C THR A 167 -35.59 38.08 8.81
N SER A 168 -36.68 37.36 8.59
CA SER A 168 -38.03 37.91 8.36
C SER A 168 -38.84 37.90 9.67
N ASP A 169 -39.70 38.88 9.85
CA ASP A 169 -40.72 38.94 10.92
C ASP A 169 -41.98 38.09 10.60
N ASP A 170 -41.98 37.38 9.47
CA ASP A 170 -43.05 36.48 9.10
C ASP A 170 -43.16 35.31 10.04
N PRO A 171 -44.36 34.75 10.25
CA PRO A 171 -44.54 33.55 11.03
C PRO A 171 -43.66 32.39 10.53
N ILE A 172 -43.05 31.66 11.45
CA ILE A 172 -42.26 30.46 11.12
C ILE A 172 -43.16 29.47 10.35
N ALA A 173 -42.65 28.97 9.21
CA ALA A 173 -43.37 28.00 8.41
C ALA A 173 -43.63 26.72 9.23
N ASP A 174 -44.79 26.13 9.04
CA ASP A 174 -45.16 24.86 9.70
C ASP A 174 -44.05 23.79 9.40
N PRO A 175 -43.36 23.27 10.44
CA PRO A 175 -42.28 22.31 10.25
C PRO A 175 -42.77 20.94 9.77
N PHE A 176 -44.07 20.68 9.82
CA PHE A 176 -44.68 19.42 9.38
C PHE A 176 -45.15 19.42 7.92
N VAL A 177 -45.07 20.57 7.25
CA VAL A 177 -45.36 20.72 5.82
C VAL A 177 -44.04 20.74 5.05
N MET A 178 -43.70 19.62 4.41
CA MET A 178 -42.55 19.58 3.48
C MET A 178 -42.86 20.44 2.24
N ARG A 179 -41.97 21.36 1.94
CA ARG A 179 -41.98 22.21 0.73
C ARG A 179 -40.97 21.73 -0.28
#